data_be6a0c9049b6891f520d40371bbbc3b8
#
_entry.id   be6a0c9049b6891f520d40371bbbc3b8
#
_cell.length_a   1.000
_cell.length_b   1.000
_cell.length_c   1.000
_cell.angle_alpha   90.00
_cell.angle_beta   90.00
_cell.angle_gamma   90.00
#
_symmetry.space_group_name_H-M   'P 1'
#
loop_
_entity.id
_entity.type
_entity.pdbx_description
1 polymer ?
#
loop_
_entity_poly.entity_id
_entity_poly.type
_entity_poly.pdbx_seq_one_letter_code
_entity_poly.pdbx_strand_id
1 'polypeptide(L)'
;MSFEENLKNFRFTDDSRDVFDACIRFAAFLEKEGVKELQIYIDDTFKFYVAFFGSLLAGAAPYVLAKPIYEPNLTAVNDENFLNFLANAPVSGFKFDPQAKFYLQTSGSSGKSKMIEKTLAQMIKEGEYLAGELNFSERNTFFSSVSHRHMFGLTFKVFLPLVLGARVIADELNYPEAILGLELANHVFIASPVLLRTLAQSPAASALKGLSGIVSAGSPLKKELRGELNRICNARIIEIYGSTETGIVAKDCGDGLRLFGAVDAGLDDRGALNVSSPWCEFFQTNDAASIDEGRLALQGRIDRIVKLNDKRVSLESIEAKLLESGLLADCYCAPHPKFKRIAALLQLNGEGLKKFRKIGKKGVVAELKELLKLEFKNSVRYFKIVKKMPRNQQGKFEKSEFENALFASPKPVWSGGAVNEAGKICSGQICQNGQNLESALSCGTNASCVKFDANGEWLDGAQKYEFSAIMHAGLEIYESHFPNLPLLPGFMQLDYVFELASGVGIDVSGASTVENLKFMKFVRPGDALRVCFEKRGGKLYFELFCNGEKCSTGRAAL
;
A
#
# COMPACT_ATOMS: atom_id res chain seq x y z
N MET A 1 12.01 11.24 32.95
CA MET A 1 13.25 11.59 32.20
C MET A 1 12.88 12.53 31.07
N SER A 2 13.78 13.43 30.69
CA SER A 2 13.56 14.29 29.53
C SER A 2 13.63 13.47 28.22
N PHE A 3 13.08 14.01 27.12
CA PHE A 3 13.19 13.39 25.78
C PHE A 3 14.66 13.08 25.42
N GLU A 4 15.56 14.00 25.70
CA GLU A 4 17.00 13.83 25.41
C GLU A 4 17.63 12.70 26.25
N GLU A 5 17.28 12.60 27.53
CA GLU A 5 17.74 11.50 28.39
C GLU A 5 17.20 10.15 27.91
N ASN A 6 15.92 10.11 27.50
CA ASN A 6 15.34 8.89 26.95
C ASN A 6 16.04 8.47 25.66
N LEU A 7 16.36 9.40 24.75
CA LEU A 7 17.07 9.08 23.51
C LEU A 7 18.50 8.59 23.79
N LYS A 8 19.22 9.17 24.78
CA LYS A 8 20.55 8.70 25.20
C LYS A 8 20.54 7.25 25.68
N ASN A 9 19.46 6.86 26.34
CA ASN A 9 19.29 5.52 26.90
C ASN A 9 18.52 4.57 25.97
N PHE A 10 18.05 5.06 24.83
CA PHE A 10 17.21 4.30 23.92
C PHE A 10 17.96 3.17 23.23
N ARG A 11 17.34 1.99 23.21
CA ARG A 11 17.79 0.81 22.45
C ARG A 11 16.56 0.13 21.86
N PHE A 12 16.69 -0.39 20.66
CA PHE A 12 15.68 -1.28 20.10
C PHE A 12 15.70 -2.63 20.82
N THR A 13 14.60 -3.37 20.79
CA THR A 13 14.53 -4.71 21.39
C THR A 13 15.24 -5.76 20.55
N ASP A 14 15.28 -5.58 19.24
CA ASP A 14 15.80 -6.45 18.21
C ASP A 14 17.14 -5.96 17.62
N ASP A 15 17.65 -4.81 18.11
CA ASP A 15 18.91 -4.22 17.67
C ASP A 15 19.66 -3.60 18.86
N SER A 16 20.82 -4.12 19.17
CA SER A 16 21.63 -3.71 20.32
C SER A 16 22.55 -2.52 20.07
N ARG A 17 22.58 -1.98 18.84
CA ARG A 17 23.44 -0.84 18.48
C ARG A 17 23.05 0.40 19.29
N ASP A 18 24.07 1.21 19.64
CA ASP A 18 23.87 2.47 20.34
C ASP A 18 23.37 3.55 19.37
N VAL A 19 22.07 3.86 19.50
CA VAL A 19 21.41 4.86 18.63
C VAL A 19 22.02 6.25 18.87
N PHE A 20 22.25 6.64 20.13
CA PHE A 20 22.71 7.99 20.44
C PHE A 20 24.17 8.22 20.03
N ASP A 21 25.08 7.24 20.26
CA ASP A 21 26.45 7.31 19.76
C ASP A 21 26.47 7.47 18.23
N ALA A 22 25.65 6.68 17.53
CA ALA A 22 25.54 6.79 16.08
C ALA A 22 24.98 8.15 15.63
N CYS A 23 23.99 8.73 16.35
CA CYS A 23 23.50 10.08 16.08
C CYS A 23 24.58 11.14 16.19
N ILE A 24 25.42 11.04 17.24
CA ILE A 24 26.55 11.97 17.44
C ILE A 24 27.57 11.85 16.32
N ARG A 25 27.89 10.63 15.87
CA ARG A 25 28.81 10.41 14.74
C ARG A 25 28.26 10.96 13.43
N PHE A 26 26.95 10.80 13.21
CA PHE A 26 26.26 11.37 12.06
C PHE A 26 26.27 12.90 12.11
N ALA A 27 25.96 13.49 13.27
CA ALA A 27 26.00 14.93 13.47
C ALA A 27 27.41 15.52 13.22
N ALA A 28 28.45 14.86 13.76
CA ALA A 28 29.83 15.27 13.56
C ALA A 28 30.26 15.26 12.08
N PHE A 29 29.77 14.29 11.30
CA PHE A 29 30.00 14.27 9.85
C PHE A 29 29.34 15.47 9.18
N LEU A 30 28.04 15.73 9.45
CA LEU A 30 27.31 16.84 8.83
C LEU A 30 27.93 18.20 9.17
N GLU A 31 28.37 18.40 10.41
CA GLU A 31 29.04 19.62 10.85
C GLU A 31 30.36 19.81 10.11
N LYS A 32 31.19 18.77 10.03
CA LYS A 32 32.48 18.78 9.32
C LYS A 32 32.33 19.12 7.85
N GLU A 33 31.34 18.53 7.18
CA GLU A 33 31.08 18.74 5.76
C GLU A 33 30.20 19.99 5.47
N GLY A 34 29.78 20.71 6.54
CA GLY A 34 28.97 21.93 6.43
C GLY A 34 27.56 21.73 5.88
N VAL A 35 27.00 20.50 5.99
CA VAL A 35 25.67 20.17 5.49
C VAL A 35 24.60 20.79 6.37
N LYS A 36 23.75 21.66 5.82
CA LYS A 36 22.65 22.32 6.53
C LYS A 36 21.27 21.80 6.19
N GLU A 37 21.13 21.14 5.04
CA GLU A 37 19.89 20.54 4.56
C GLU A 37 20.21 19.21 3.88
N LEU A 38 19.40 18.19 4.13
CA LEU A 38 19.58 16.87 3.52
C LEU A 38 18.25 16.16 3.33
N GLN A 39 18.20 15.28 2.33
CA GLN A 39 17.04 14.46 2.03
C GLN A 39 17.26 13.05 2.60
N ILE A 40 16.25 12.53 3.31
CA ILE A 40 16.30 11.21 3.93
C ILE A 40 15.22 10.32 3.32
N TYR A 41 15.63 9.22 2.69
CA TYR A 41 14.76 8.13 2.29
C TYR A 41 15.38 6.82 2.78
N ILE A 42 14.99 6.39 3.98
CA ILE A 42 15.56 5.25 4.69
C ILE A 42 14.43 4.35 5.16
N ASP A 43 14.50 3.05 4.85
CA ASP A 43 13.56 2.03 5.28
C ASP A 43 13.98 1.37 6.61
N ASP A 44 15.28 1.21 6.84
CA ASP A 44 15.84 0.69 8.11
C ASP A 44 15.57 1.68 9.26
N THR A 45 14.88 1.21 10.29
CA THR A 45 14.47 2.09 11.41
C THR A 45 15.65 2.61 12.23
N PHE A 46 16.69 1.80 12.45
CA PHE A 46 17.88 2.26 13.17
C PHE A 46 18.58 3.39 12.40
N LYS A 47 18.85 3.17 11.12
CA LYS A 47 19.49 4.19 10.27
C LYS A 47 18.64 5.46 10.17
N PHE A 48 17.32 5.32 10.14
CA PHE A 48 16.42 6.46 10.13
C PHE A 48 16.54 7.29 11.43
N TYR A 49 16.51 6.64 12.61
CA TYR A 49 16.69 7.35 13.88
C TYR A 49 18.01 8.12 13.88
N VAL A 50 19.09 7.47 13.46
CA VAL A 50 20.43 8.07 13.41
C VAL A 50 20.47 9.25 12.45
N ALA A 51 19.99 9.10 11.22
CA ALA A 51 20.01 10.17 10.24
C ALA A 51 19.11 11.33 10.65
N PHE A 52 17.90 11.05 11.15
CA PHE A 52 16.93 12.06 11.56
C PHE A 52 17.41 12.85 12.79
N PHE A 53 17.70 12.17 13.90
CA PHE A 53 18.12 12.84 15.13
C PHE A 53 19.54 13.39 15.03
N GLY A 54 20.44 12.72 14.32
CA GLY A 54 21.78 13.24 14.04
C GLY A 54 21.76 14.53 13.23
N SER A 55 20.84 14.66 12.27
CA SER A 55 20.62 15.91 11.54
C SER A 55 20.19 17.04 12.46
N LEU A 56 19.17 16.79 13.30
CA LEU A 56 18.68 17.79 14.25
C LEU A 56 19.75 18.21 15.28
N LEU A 57 20.58 17.27 15.73
CA LEU A 57 21.73 17.54 16.60
C LEU A 57 22.78 18.45 15.92
N ALA A 58 23.04 18.24 14.63
CA ALA A 58 23.96 19.08 13.84
C ALA A 58 23.38 20.46 13.46
N GLY A 59 22.13 20.75 13.84
CA GLY A 59 21.41 21.93 13.38
C GLY A 59 21.15 21.92 11.88
N ALA A 60 21.10 20.75 11.27
CA ALA A 60 20.70 20.55 9.89
C ALA A 60 19.21 20.20 9.79
N ALA A 61 18.55 20.62 8.71
CA ALA A 61 17.14 20.36 8.47
C ALA A 61 16.96 19.12 7.59
N PRO A 62 16.44 17.97 8.13
CA PRO A 62 16.14 16.80 7.31
C PRO A 62 14.81 16.92 6.59
N TYR A 63 14.81 16.60 5.28
CA TYR A 63 13.65 16.43 4.42
C TYR A 63 13.33 14.94 4.31
N VAL A 64 12.33 14.49 5.04
CA VAL A 64 11.92 13.08 5.06
C VAL A 64 11.02 12.81 3.84
N LEU A 65 11.52 12.00 2.91
CA LEU A 65 10.87 11.71 1.65
C LEU A 65 9.89 10.53 1.77
N ALA A 66 8.73 10.65 1.14
CA ALA A 66 7.77 9.55 0.98
C ALA A 66 8.11 8.63 -0.20
N LYS A 67 8.86 9.13 -1.19
CA LYS A 67 9.32 8.41 -2.39
C LYS A 67 10.79 8.74 -2.66
N PRO A 68 11.60 7.84 -3.25
CA PRO A 68 13.02 8.07 -3.53
C PRO A 68 13.22 8.98 -4.75
N ILE A 69 12.63 10.17 -4.73
CA ILE A 69 12.76 11.20 -5.76
C ILE A 69 13.51 12.36 -5.13
N TYR A 70 14.79 12.46 -5.44
CA TYR A 70 15.71 13.39 -4.81
C TYR A 70 15.86 14.69 -5.62
N GLU A 71 15.94 15.80 -4.90
CA GLU A 71 16.35 17.10 -5.48
C GLU A 71 17.87 17.10 -5.71
N PRO A 72 18.35 17.42 -6.92
CA PRO A 72 19.78 17.23 -7.27
C PRO A 72 20.77 18.06 -6.43
N ASN A 73 20.31 19.16 -5.86
CA ASN A 73 21.19 20.11 -5.14
C ASN A 73 21.26 19.84 -3.63
N LEU A 74 20.55 18.86 -3.12
CA LEU A 74 20.55 18.50 -1.70
C LEU A 74 21.27 17.16 -1.47
N THR A 75 21.99 17.09 -0.36
CA THR A 75 22.60 15.83 0.09
C THR A 75 21.53 14.77 0.30
N ALA A 76 21.66 13.59 -0.33
CA ALA A 76 20.70 12.50 -0.20
C ALA A 76 21.28 11.35 0.63
N VAL A 77 20.54 10.92 1.65
CA VAL A 77 20.87 9.80 2.51
C VAL A 77 19.81 8.72 2.37
N ASN A 78 20.27 7.49 2.09
CA ASN A 78 19.44 6.30 1.94
C ASN A 78 20.09 5.09 2.62
N ASP A 79 19.44 3.93 2.56
CA ASP A 79 19.92 2.70 3.18
C ASP A 79 21.29 2.23 2.66
N GLU A 80 21.58 2.52 1.40
CA GLU A 80 22.82 2.06 0.74
C GLU A 80 24.03 2.92 1.11
N ASN A 81 23.85 4.25 1.17
CA ASN A 81 24.95 5.20 1.40
C ASN A 81 25.08 5.67 2.85
N PHE A 82 24.17 5.28 3.75
CA PHE A 82 24.11 5.75 5.15
C PHE A 82 25.44 5.67 5.87
N LEU A 83 26.21 4.59 5.70
CA LEU A 83 27.48 4.40 6.40
C LEU A 83 28.54 5.46 6.05
N ASN A 84 28.44 6.09 4.87
CA ASN A 84 29.35 7.15 4.45
C ASN A 84 29.18 8.44 5.26
N PHE A 85 28.09 8.55 6.01
CA PHE A 85 27.75 9.72 6.84
C PHE A 85 28.09 9.55 8.32
N LEU A 86 28.82 8.49 8.69
CA LEU A 86 29.25 8.27 10.05
C LEU A 86 30.72 8.67 10.25
N ALA A 87 30.99 9.67 11.10
CA ALA A 87 32.34 10.01 11.50
C ALA A 87 33.01 8.85 12.28
N ASN A 88 34.32 8.71 12.14
CA ASN A 88 35.09 7.64 12.81
C ASN A 88 35.08 7.72 14.34
N ALA A 89 34.90 8.92 14.91
CA ALA A 89 34.81 9.14 16.34
C ALA A 89 33.64 10.10 16.67
N PRO A 90 32.96 9.90 17.80
CA PRO A 90 31.95 10.84 18.27
C PRO A 90 32.64 12.15 18.72
N VAL A 91 31.95 13.27 18.53
CA VAL A 91 32.35 14.59 19.02
C VAL A 91 31.38 14.97 20.13
N SER A 92 31.87 15.49 21.25
CA SER A 92 31.03 15.94 22.36
C SER A 92 30.54 17.36 22.15
N GLY A 93 29.38 17.69 22.75
CA GLY A 93 28.89 19.08 22.82
C GLY A 93 27.61 19.35 22.03
N PHE A 94 27.11 18.39 21.24
CA PHE A 94 25.86 18.53 20.56
C PHE A 94 24.65 18.61 21.52
N LYS A 95 23.73 19.51 21.26
CA LYS A 95 22.45 19.67 21.98
C LYS A 95 21.32 19.87 20.99
N PHE A 96 20.16 19.35 21.34
CA PHE A 96 18.97 19.61 20.55
C PHE A 96 18.49 21.06 20.71
N ASP A 97 18.23 21.71 19.58
CA ASP A 97 17.43 22.92 19.56
C ASP A 97 15.94 22.50 19.47
N PRO A 98 15.11 22.88 20.46
CA PRO A 98 13.67 22.60 20.37
C PRO A 98 13.01 23.20 19.14
N GLN A 99 13.58 24.26 18.57
CA GLN A 99 13.08 24.90 17.34
C GLN A 99 13.68 24.33 16.05
N ALA A 100 14.53 23.29 16.16
CA ALA A 100 15.09 22.62 14.98
C ALA A 100 13.96 22.15 14.06
N LYS A 101 14.07 22.50 12.79
CA LYS A 101 13.06 22.23 11.77
C LYS A 101 13.37 20.96 11.01
N PHE A 102 12.32 20.31 10.57
CA PHE A 102 12.38 19.22 9.60
C PHE A 102 11.14 19.27 8.70
N TYR A 103 11.20 18.53 7.61
CA TYR A 103 10.17 18.55 6.59
C TYR A 103 9.70 17.15 6.27
N LEU A 104 8.38 16.95 6.19
CA LEU A 104 7.75 15.70 5.79
C LEU A 104 7.11 15.83 4.42
N GLN A 105 7.49 14.94 3.50
CA GLN A 105 6.86 14.90 2.19
C GLN A 105 5.50 14.22 2.29
N THR A 106 4.45 14.90 1.81
CA THR A 106 3.10 14.34 1.70
C THR A 106 2.73 14.10 0.24
N SER A 107 1.97 13.04 -0.03
CA SER A 107 1.31 12.86 -1.32
C SER A 107 0.14 13.84 -1.39
N GLY A 108 0.36 15.05 -1.92
CA GLY A 108 -0.69 16.06 -2.03
C GLY A 108 -1.93 15.51 -2.76
N SER A 109 -3.14 15.82 -2.28
CA SER A 109 -4.42 15.47 -2.91
C SER A 109 -4.54 15.98 -4.35
N SER A 110 -3.76 17.00 -4.71
CA SER A 110 -3.65 17.58 -6.07
C SER A 110 -2.65 16.85 -6.98
N GLY A 111 -2.00 15.76 -6.50
CA GLY A 111 -0.99 15.01 -7.26
C GLY A 111 0.43 15.59 -7.21
N LYS A 112 0.63 16.79 -6.63
CA LYS A 112 1.95 17.33 -6.35
C LYS A 112 2.28 17.10 -4.88
N SER A 113 3.44 16.49 -4.60
CA SER A 113 3.95 16.35 -3.24
C SER A 113 4.20 17.71 -2.61
N LYS A 114 3.89 17.85 -1.32
CA LYS A 114 4.17 19.04 -0.53
C LYS A 114 5.12 18.67 0.60
N MET A 115 6.01 19.58 0.93
CA MET A 115 6.84 19.50 2.14
C MET A 115 6.13 20.25 3.27
N ILE A 116 5.86 19.56 4.35
CA ILE A 116 5.23 20.13 5.55
C ILE A 116 6.31 20.32 6.60
N GLU A 117 6.49 21.57 7.00
CA GLU A 117 7.44 21.93 8.07
C GLU A 117 6.89 21.54 9.44
N LYS A 118 7.75 20.99 10.27
CA LYS A 118 7.53 20.73 11.70
C LYS A 118 8.77 21.10 12.49
N THR A 119 8.60 21.35 13.79
CA THR A 119 9.71 21.52 14.71
C THR A 119 9.83 20.35 15.68
N LEU A 120 11.01 20.15 16.23
CA LEU A 120 11.24 19.14 17.26
C LEU A 120 10.32 19.37 18.47
N ALA A 121 10.15 20.62 18.90
CA ALA A 121 9.24 20.97 20.01
C ALA A 121 7.79 20.58 19.75
N GLN A 122 7.30 20.74 18.53
CA GLN A 122 5.94 20.32 18.18
C GLN A 122 5.76 18.81 18.37
N MET A 123 6.71 18.01 17.89
CA MET A 123 6.63 16.55 18.01
C MET A 123 6.77 16.06 19.45
N ILE A 124 7.65 16.69 20.24
CA ILE A 124 7.79 16.37 21.67
C ILE A 124 6.48 16.70 22.41
N LYS A 125 5.90 17.89 22.22
CA LYS A 125 4.63 18.28 22.84
C LYS A 125 3.48 17.33 22.47
N GLU A 126 3.40 16.92 21.20
CA GLU A 126 2.40 15.94 20.73
C GLU A 126 2.59 14.59 21.43
N GLY A 127 3.85 14.10 21.51
CA GLY A 127 4.20 12.87 22.22
C GLY A 127 3.91 12.91 23.71
N GLU A 128 4.24 14.01 24.40
CA GLU A 128 3.96 14.23 25.82
C GLU A 128 2.47 14.23 26.11
N TYR A 129 1.67 14.91 25.27
CA TYR A 129 0.23 14.90 25.37
C TYR A 129 -0.34 13.48 25.21
N LEU A 130 0.09 12.77 24.17
CA LEU A 130 -0.32 11.38 23.91
C LEU A 130 0.09 10.43 25.06
N ALA A 131 1.26 10.62 25.65
CA ALA A 131 1.73 9.82 26.80
C ALA A 131 0.79 9.92 27.99
N GLY A 132 0.28 11.14 28.27
CA GLY A 132 -0.72 11.36 29.32
C GLY A 132 -2.11 10.84 28.97
N GLU A 133 -2.46 10.88 27.69
CA GLU A 133 -3.84 10.64 27.23
C GLU A 133 -4.14 9.16 26.90
N LEU A 134 -3.13 8.40 26.43
CA LEU A 134 -3.35 7.05 25.96
C LEU A 134 -3.05 5.95 27.00
N ASN A 135 -2.61 6.32 28.21
CA ASN A 135 -2.27 5.38 29.28
C ASN A 135 -1.29 4.25 28.82
N PHE A 136 -0.31 4.59 28.01
CA PHE A 136 0.87 3.76 27.73
C PHE A 136 2.03 4.20 28.63
N SER A 137 3.02 3.34 28.82
CA SER A 137 4.14 3.58 29.72
C SER A 137 5.45 3.00 29.16
N GLU A 138 6.54 3.25 29.86
CA GLU A 138 7.87 2.67 29.60
C GLU A 138 7.89 1.14 29.59
N ARG A 139 6.87 0.49 30.18
CA ARG A 139 6.74 -0.98 30.19
C ARG A 139 6.22 -1.57 28.89
N ASN A 140 5.66 -0.72 28.01
CA ASN A 140 5.16 -1.18 26.72
C ASN A 140 6.32 -1.32 25.73
N THR A 141 6.17 -2.26 24.80
CA THR A 141 7.00 -2.37 23.60
C THR A 141 6.16 -2.00 22.39
N PHE A 142 6.64 -1.06 21.61
CA PHE A 142 5.95 -0.60 20.41
C PHE A 142 6.49 -1.32 19.18
N PHE A 143 5.58 -1.72 18.28
CA PHE A 143 5.93 -2.21 16.96
C PHE A 143 4.94 -1.72 15.92
N SER A 144 5.34 -1.73 14.65
CA SER A 144 4.59 -1.03 13.61
C SER A 144 4.59 -1.77 12.29
N SER A 145 3.49 -1.63 11.57
CA SER A 145 3.39 -1.96 10.15
C SER A 145 3.34 -0.70 9.28
N VAL A 146 3.58 0.47 9.86
CA VAL A 146 3.58 1.74 9.15
C VAL A 146 4.96 2.35 9.21
N SER A 147 5.37 2.93 8.09
CA SER A 147 6.70 3.53 7.97
C SER A 147 6.85 4.77 8.85
N HIS A 148 8.00 4.88 9.50
CA HIS A 148 8.44 6.06 10.26
C HIS A 148 8.61 7.32 9.37
N ARG A 149 8.64 7.18 8.05
CA ARG A 149 8.70 8.30 7.09
C ARG A 149 7.37 9.04 6.93
N HIS A 150 6.30 8.53 7.53
CA HIS A 150 4.99 9.17 7.53
C HIS A 150 4.64 9.68 8.92
N MET A 151 3.87 10.77 9.00
CA MET A 151 3.49 11.39 10.26
C MET A 151 2.96 10.40 11.30
N PHE A 152 2.07 9.47 10.90
CA PHE A 152 1.53 8.47 11.81
C PHE A 152 2.63 7.57 12.41
N GLY A 153 3.54 7.05 11.58
CA GLY A 153 4.67 6.26 12.07
C GLY A 153 5.67 7.11 12.86
N LEU A 154 5.94 8.34 12.42
CA LEU A 154 6.82 9.26 13.12
C LEU A 154 6.30 9.57 14.53
N THR A 155 5.01 9.90 14.67
CA THR A 155 4.40 10.17 15.99
C THR A 155 4.37 8.91 16.86
N PHE A 156 3.87 7.77 16.36
CA PHE A 156 3.54 6.62 17.21
C PHE A 156 4.64 5.55 17.31
N LYS A 157 5.54 5.43 16.33
CA LYS A 157 6.70 4.50 16.38
C LYS A 157 7.98 5.19 16.85
N VAL A 158 8.11 6.54 16.66
CA VAL A 158 9.34 7.26 16.99
C VAL A 158 9.15 8.14 18.22
N PHE A 159 8.32 9.18 18.15
CA PHE A 159 8.26 10.18 19.22
C PHE A 159 7.55 9.71 20.48
N LEU A 160 6.39 9.07 20.38
CA LEU A 160 5.65 8.60 21.57
C LEU A 160 6.47 7.59 22.40
N PRO A 161 7.11 6.56 21.84
CA PRO A 161 7.96 5.66 22.62
C PRO A 161 9.16 6.37 23.26
N LEU A 162 9.81 7.30 22.55
CA LEU A 162 10.93 8.07 23.10
C LEU A 162 10.48 8.96 24.28
N VAL A 163 9.34 9.62 24.18
CA VAL A 163 8.80 10.43 25.29
C VAL A 163 8.47 9.56 26.50
N LEU A 164 7.92 8.37 26.28
CA LEU A 164 7.61 7.41 27.35
C LEU A 164 8.86 6.72 27.94
N GLY A 165 10.01 6.73 27.25
CA GLY A 165 11.14 5.86 27.58
C GLY A 165 10.84 4.38 27.30
N ALA A 166 9.91 4.10 26.38
CA ALA A 166 9.44 2.77 26.03
C ALA A 166 10.33 2.10 24.98
N ARG A 167 10.18 0.79 24.83
CA ARG A 167 10.94 -0.01 23.87
C ARG A 167 10.26 -0.01 22.49
N VAL A 168 11.04 -0.25 21.44
CA VAL A 168 10.57 -0.34 20.06
C VAL A 168 11.20 -1.55 19.38
N ILE A 169 10.40 -2.30 18.60
CA ILE A 169 10.91 -3.27 17.62
C ILE A 169 11.26 -2.47 16.36
N ALA A 170 12.51 -2.57 15.88
CA ALA A 170 12.99 -1.82 14.74
C ALA A 170 12.30 -2.23 13.45
N ASP A 171 12.12 -3.53 13.23
CA ASP A 171 11.52 -4.08 12.02
C ASP A 171 10.07 -3.61 11.79
N GLU A 172 9.74 -3.36 10.52
CA GLU A 172 8.35 -3.15 10.10
C GLU A 172 7.66 -4.49 9.80
N LEU A 173 6.59 -4.78 10.53
CA LEU A 173 5.84 -6.03 10.40
C LEU A 173 4.65 -5.85 9.44
N ASN A 174 4.92 -5.89 8.14
CA ASN A 174 3.99 -5.50 7.07
C ASN A 174 3.07 -6.63 6.57
N TYR A 175 3.24 -7.86 7.04
CA TYR A 175 2.47 -9.03 6.62
C TYR A 175 2.16 -9.94 7.81
N PRO A 176 1.07 -10.72 7.74
CA PRO A 176 0.59 -11.52 8.88
C PRO A 176 1.63 -12.50 9.42
N GLU A 177 2.45 -13.10 8.55
CA GLU A 177 3.44 -14.10 8.93
C GLU A 177 4.55 -13.52 9.82
N ALA A 178 4.85 -12.23 9.68
CA ALA A 178 5.87 -11.55 10.49
C ALA A 178 5.46 -11.42 11.97
N ILE A 179 4.17 -11.54 12.28
CA ILE A 179 3.62 -11.43 13.64
C ILE A 179 3.50 -12.80 14.30
N LEU A 180 3.51 -13.87 13.49
CA LEU A 180 3.45 -15.24 14.00
C LEU A 180 4.70 -15.56 14.83
N GLY A 181 4.47 -16.09 16.03
CA GLY A 181 5.56 -16.49 16.94
C GLY A 181 6.11 -15.39 17.83
N LEU A 182 5.61 -14.14 17.71
CA LEU A 182 5.95 -13.09 18.65
C LEU A 182 5.13 -13.23 19.94
N GLU A 183 5.81 -13.11 21.09
CA GLU A 183 5.14 -12.93 22.37
C GLU A 183 4.74 -11.46 22.55
N LEU A 184 3.47 -11.15 22.29
CA LEU A 184 2.98 -9.77 22.23
C LEU A 184 2.44 -9.25 23.58
N ALA A 185 2.75 -9.90 24.69
CA ALA A 185 2.40 -9.39 26.02
C ALA A 185 3.03 -7.99 26.23
N ASN A 186 2.21 -7.03 26.68
CA ASN A 186 2.60 -5.63 26.87
C ASN A 186 3.02 -4.88 25.59
N HIS A 187 2.74 -5.41 24.41
CA HIS A 187 3.04 -4.74 23.15
C HIS A 187 1.89 -3.83 22.69
N VAL A 188 2.26 -2.74 22.01
CA VAL A 188 1.35 -1.80 21.35
C VAL A 188 1.61 -1.87 19.84
N PHE A 189 0.58 -2.17 19.09
CA PHE A 189 0.68 -2.32 17.63
C PHE A 189 0.18 -1.06 16.91
N ILE A 190 1.05 -0.47 16.09
CA ILE A 190 0.75 0.67 15.24
C ILE A 190 0.46 0.17 13.83
N ALA A 191 -0.80 0.20 13.41
CA ALA A 191 -1.20 -0.47 12.18
C ALA A 191 -2.29 0.28 11.39
N SER A 192 -2.24 0.14 10.05
CA SER A 192 -3.31 0.63 9.19
C SER A 192 -4.54 -0.28 9.24
N PRO A 193 -5.76 0.24 9.02
CA PRO A 193 -6.98 -0.57 8.93
C PRO A 193 -6.92 -1.67 7.87
N VAL A 194 -6.13 -1.47 6.80
CA VAL A 194 -5.94 -2.46 5.72
C VAL A 194 -5.24 -3.71 6.24
N LEU A 195 -4.11 -3.54 6.95
CA LEU A 195 -3.39 -4.68 7.53
C LEU A 195 -4.20 -5.34 8.64
N LEU A 196 -4.84 -4.55 9.51
CA LEU A 196 -5.68 -5.11 10.59
C LEU A 196 -6.79 -6.01 10.05
N ARG A 197 -7.40 -5.66 8.91
CA ARG A 197 -8.38 -6.52 8.23
C ARG A 197 -7.75 -7.82 7.74
N THR A 198 -6.58 -7.74 7.10
CA THR A 198 -5.86 -8.92 6.61
C THR A 198 -5.48 -9.84 7.77
N LEU A 199 -5.01 -9.27 8.88
CA LEU A 199 -4.67 -10.02 10.09
C LEU A 199 -5.88 -10.71 10.72
N ALA A 200 -6.99 -10.00 10.89
CA ALA A 200 -8.21 -10.54 11.47
C ALA A 200 -8.74 -11.77 10.70
N GLN A 201 -8.51 -11.81 9.39
CA GLN A 201 -8.92 -12.90 8.50
C GLN A 201 -7.85 -13.98 8.28
N SER A 202 -6.71 -13.90 8.95
CA SER A 202 -5.57 -14.80 8.79
C SER A 202 -5.36 -15.70 10.01
N PRO A 203 -4.60 -16.80 9.89
CA PRO A 203 -4.16 -17.60 11.03
C PRO A 203 -3.40 -16.80 12.10
N ALA A 204 -2.76 -15.69 11.71
CA ALA A 204 -2.03 -14.81 12.62
C ALA A 204 -2.93 -14.01 13.58
N ALA A 205 -4.26 -14.01 13.39
CA ALA A 205 -5.20 -13.33 14.28
C ALA A 205 -5.01 -13.73 15.75
N SER A 206 -4.69 -15.01 16.01
CA SER A 206 -4.46 -15.50 17.37
C SER A 206 -3.27 -14.86 18.09
N ALA A 207 -2.26 -14.39 17.37
CA ALA A 207 -1.09 -13.70 17.94
C ALA A 207 -1.49 -12.34 18.57
N LEU A 208 -2.55 -11.71 18.10
CA LEU A 208 -3.02 -10.43 18.61
C LEU A 208 -3.58 -10.47 20.05
N LYS A 209 -3.83 -11.67 20.61
CA LYS A 209 -4.47 -11.84 21.94
C LYS A 209 -3.69 -11.20 23.10
N GLY A 210 -2.36 -11.13 22.98
CA GLY A 210 -1.49 -10.60 24.04
C GLY A 210 -1.31 -9.07 24.02
N LEU A 211 -1.83 -8.38 23.01
CA LEU A 211 -1.61 -6.94 22.86
C LEU A 211 -2.23 -6.11 23.98
N SER A 212 -1.50 -5.08 24.43
CA SER A 212 -2.00 -4.03 25.33
C SER A 212 -2.82 -2.99 24.59
N GLY A 213 -2.48 -2.71 23.34
CA GLY A 213 -3.18 -1.72 22.53
C GLY A 213 -2.94 -1.87 21.04
N ILE A 214 -3.89 -1.41 20.26
CA ILE A 214 -3.79 -1.22 18.81
C ILE A 214 -4.08 0.25 18.53
N VAL A 215 -3.15 0.94 17.90
CA VAL A 215 -3.36 2.32 17.42
C VAL A 215 -3.46 2.28 15.90
N SER A 216 -4.54 2.83 15.37
CA SER A 216 -4.81 2.82 13.94
C SER A 216 -5.12 4.22 13.43
N ALA A 217 -4.64 4.54 12.22
CA ALA A 217 -4.90 5.80 11.54
C ALA A 217 -4.80 5.67 10.02
N GLY A 218 -5.02 6.78 9.31
CA GLY A 218 -4.88 6.90 7.86
C GLY A 218 -6.17 6.66 7.08
N SER A 219 -7.10 5.87 7.61
CA SER A 219 -8.46 5.71 7.09
C SER A 219 -9.38 5.20 8.20
N PRO A 220 -10.72 5.37 8.09
CA PRO A 220 -11.65 4.94 9.13
C PRO A 220 -11.59 3.43 9.40
N LEU A 221 -11.59 3.06 10.66
CA LEU A 221 -11.69 1.67 11.11
C LEU A 221 -13.17 1.27 11.12
N LYS A 222 -13.59 0.46 10.16
CA LYS A 222 -15.00 0.03 10.06
C LYS A 222 -15.47 -0.66 11.33
N LYS A 223 -16.74 -0.42 11.73
CA LYS A 223 -17.34 -0.98 12.95
C LYS A 223 -17.28 -2.52 12.98
N GLU A 224 -17.48 -3.16 11.83
CA GLU A 224 -17.40 -4.62 11.68
C GLU A 224 -15.99 -5.13 12.00
N LEU A 225 -14.95 -4.48 11.46
CA LEU A 225 -13.55 -4.84 11.73
C LEU A 225 -13.19 -4.59 13.21
N ARG A 226 -13.60 -3.45 13.77
CA ARG A 226 -13.41 -3.20 15.22
C ARG A 226 -14.08 -4.27 16.06
N GLY A 227 -15.32 -4.66 15.74
CA GLY A 227 -16.06 -5.73 16.43
C GLY A 227 -15.36 -7.10 16.28
N GLU A 228 -14.74 -7.39 15.14
CA GLU A 228 -13.96 -8.60 14.90
C GLU A 228 -12.66 -8.60 15.74
N LEU A 229 -11.91 -7.51 15.72
CA LEU A 229 -10.70 -7.35 16.52
C LEU A 229 -10.99 -7.46 18.03
N ASN A 230 -12.08 -6.86 18.53
CA ASN A 230 -12.51 -6.97 19.93
C ASN A 230 -12.85 -8.42 20.34
N ARG A 231 -13.25 -9.27 19.40
CA ARG A 231 -13.46 -10.73 19.65
C ARG A 231 -12.15 -11.52 19.65
N ILE A 232 -11.16 -11.04 18.90
CA ILE A 232 -9.85 -11.70 18.77
C ILE A 232 -8.95 -11.37 19.97
N CYS A 233 -8.90 -10.10 20.38
CA CYS A 233 -7.99 -9.64 21.43
C CYS A 233 -8.70 -8.69 22.40
N ASN A 234 -8.18 -8.64 23.64
CA ASN A 234 -8.64 -7.70 24.68
C ASN A 234 -7.89 -6.35 24.63
N ALA A 235 -7.16 -6.10 23.56
CA ALA A 235 -6.40 -4.87 23.38
C ALA A 235 -7.34 -3.65 23.28
N ARG A 236 -6.91 -2.52 23.81
CA ARG A 236 -7.58 -1.25 23.55
C ARG A 236 -7.37 -0.85 22.09
N ILE A 237 -8.44 -0.68 21.34
CA ILE A 237 -8.36 -0.26 19.94
C ILE A 237 -8.64 1.23 19.86
N ILE A 238 -7.64 1.99 19.48
CA ILE A 238 -7.63 3.45 19.40
C ILE A 238 -7.48 3.86 17.95
N GLU A 239 -8.47 4.48 17.39
CA GLU A 239 -8.39 5.11 16.07
C GLU A 239 -8.01 6.58 16.25
N ILE A 240 -7.04 7.05 15.47
CA ILE A 240 -6.57 8.44 15.50
C ILE A 240 -6.96 9.13 14.21
N TYR A 241 -7.57 10.29 14.34
CA TYR A 241 -7.78 11.24 13.26
C TYR A 241 -6.79 12.39 13.38
N GLY A 242 -6.16 12.72 12.25
CA GLY A 242 -5.19 13.78 12.11
C GLY A 242 -4.54 13.76 10.73
N SER A 243 -3.65 14.68 10.48
CA SER A 243 -2.89 14.80 9.23
C SER A 243 -1.44 15.18 9.50
N THR A 244 -0.60 15.21 8.45
CA THR A 244 0.77 15.69 8.58
C THR A 244 0.80 17.15 9.02
N GLU A 245 -0.13 17.94 8.53
CA GLU A 245 -0.25 19.36 8.83
C GLU A 245 -0.68 19.60 10.28
N THR A 246 -1.74 18.91 10.71
CA THR A 246 -2.38 19.16 12.01
C THR A 246 -1.73 18.40 13.18
N GLY A 247 -1.01 17.30 12.90
CA GLY A 247 -0.76 16.29 13.94
C GLY A 247 -2.05 15.59 14.33
N ILE A 248 -2.13 15.08 15.56
CA ILE A 248 -3.32 14.44 16.11
C ILE A 248 -4.43 15.48 16.37
N VAL A 249 -5.67 15.13 16.07
CA VAL A 249 -6.85 15.98 16.24
C VAL A 249 -7.91 15.32 17.14
N ALA A 250 -8.25 14.07 16.88
CA ALA A 250 -9.28 13.34 17.60
C ALA A 250 -8.93 11.84 17.72
N LYS A 251 -9.56 11.17 18.67
CA LYS A 251 -9.49 9.71 18.85
C LYS A 251 -10.88 9.09 18.92
N ASP A 252 -10.98 7.83 18.48
CA ASP A 252 -12.13 6.96 18.70
C ASP A 252 -11.71 5.69 19.42
N CYS A 253 -12.29 5.44 20.58
CA CYS A 253 -12.10 4.22 21.38
C CYS A 253 -13.29 3.25 21.26
N GLY A 254 -14.24 3.51 20.35
CA GLY A 254 -15.43 2.69 20.09
C GLY A 254 -16.76 3.40 20.20
N ASP A 255 -16.77 4.66 20.63
CA ASP A 255 -17.96 5.50 20.83
C ASP A 255 -18.01 6.71 19.87
N GLY A 256 -17.18 6.71 18.85
CA GLY A 256 -17.01 7.77 17.85
C GLY A 256 -15.84 8.69 18.14
N LEU A 257 -15.47 9.49 17.13
CA LEU A 257 -14.36 10.43 17.25
C LEU A 257 -14.66 11.51 18.30
N ARG A 258 -13.71 11.71 19.21
CA ARG A 258 -13.71 12.80 20.19
C ARG A 258 -12.44 13.62 20.02
N LEU A 259 -12.59 14.94 19.98
CA LEU A 259 -11.45 15.86 19.97
C LEU A 259 -10.56 15.61 21.19
N PHE A 260 -9.24 15.69 20.99
CA PHE A 260 -8.32 15.76 22.11
C PHE A 260 -8.51 17.08 22.87
N GLY A 261 -8.44 17.05 24.19
CA GLY A 261 -8.72 18.23 25.02
C GLY A 261 -7.78 19.42 24.82
N ALA A 262 -6.60 19.19 24.24
CA ALA A 262 -5.66 20.26 23.86
C ALA A 262 -5.85 20.79 22.43
N VAL A 263 -6.83 20.27 21.69
CA VAL A 263 -7.15 20.72 20.33
C VAL A 263 -8.33 21.67 20.38
N ASP A 264 -8.12 22.90 19.93
CA ASP A 264 -9.18 23.84 19.62
C ASP A 264 -9.61 23.64 18.16
N ALA A 265 -10.91 23.41 17.94
CA ALA A 265 -11.44 23.08 16.64
C ALA A 265 -12.70 23.87 16.31
N GLY A 266 -12.79 24.39 15.10
CA GLY A 266 -13.93 25.12 14.58
C GLY A 266 -14.27 24.73 13.14
N LEU A 267 -15.30 25.35 12.59
CA LEU A 267 -15.74 25.17 11.21
C LEU A 267 -15.73 26.51 10.49
N ASP A 268 -15.27 26.51 9.24
CA ASP A 268 -15.41 27.67 8.37
C ASP A 268 -16.82 27.74 7.73
N ASP A 269 -17.10 28.79 6.97
CA ASP A 269 -18.39 29.01 6.29
C ASP A 269 -18.79 27.89 5.31
N ARG A 270 -17.83 27.04 4.92
CA ARG A 270 -18.05 25.88 4.04
C ARG A 270 -18.36 24.61 4.83
N GLY A 271 -18.25 24.65 6.16
CA GLY A 271 -18.32 23.49 7.03
C GLY A 271 -17.00 22.69 7.06
N ALA A 272 -15.88 23.28 6.66
CA ALA A 272 -14.58 22.65 6.76
C ALA A 272 -13.96 22.87 8.13
N LEU A 273 -13.39 21.80 8.66
CA LEU A 273 -12.72 21.79 9.97
C LEU A 273 -11.46 22.64 9.92
N ASN A 274 -11.31 23.54 10.91
CA ASN A 274 -10.05 24.16 11.24
C ASN A 274 -9.61 23.75 12.64
N VAL A 275 -8.32 23.72 12.87
CA VAL A 275 -7.76 23.26 14.16
C VAL A 275 -6.53 24.09 14.55
N SER A 276 -6.35 24.25 15.86
CA SER A 276 -5.10 24.66 16.48
C SER A 276 -4.81 23.84 17.72
N SER A 277 -3.53 23.73 18.10
CA SER A 277 -3.08 22.95 19.24
C SER A 277 -1.66 23.35 19.65
N PRO A 278 -1.11 22.86 20.78
CA PRO A 278 0.30 23.07 21.14
C PRO A 278 1.34 22.56 20.13
N TRP A 279 0.92 21.65 19.21
CA TRP A 279 1.77 21.08 18.14
C TRP A 279 1.36 21.51 16.73
N CYS A 280 0.34 22.36 16.60
CA CYS A 280 -0.10 22.92 15.34
C CYS A 280 -0.68 24.31 15.60
N GLU A 281 -0.08 25.36 15.02
CA GLU A 281 -0.63 26.70 15.17
C GLU A 281 -2.07 26.71 14.64
N PHE A 282 -2.38 27.34 13.58
CA PHE A 282 -3.70 27.29 12.96
C PHE A 282 -3.62 26.60 11.62
N PHE A 283 -4.50 25.63 11.38
CA PHE A 283 -4.59 24.97 10.08
C PHE A 283 -6.03 24.78 9.61
N GLN A 284 -6.34 25.30 8.41
CA GLN A 284 -7.61 25.07 7.73
C GLN A 284 -7.53 23.79 6.92
N THR A 285 -8.30 22.78 7.31
CA THR A 285 -8.39 21.52 6.57
C THR A 285 -9.38 21.64 5.40
N ASN A 286 -9.46 20.58 4.58
CA ASN A 286 -10.53 20.38 3.61
C ASN A 286 -11.52 19.28 4.05
N ASP A 287 -11.51 18.88 5.30
CA ASP A 287 -12.40 17.87 5.81
C ASP A 287 -13.70 18.52 6.29
N ALA A 288 -14.82 18.18 5.65
CA ALA A 288 -16.14 18.61 6.12
C ALA A 288 -16.48 17.87 7.41
N ALA A 289 -16.95 18.59 8.41
CA ALA A 289 -17.23 18.03 9.72
C ALA A 289 -18.44 18.68 10.39
N SER A 290 -18.91 18.05 11.45
CA SER A 290 -19.73 18.69 12.48
C SER A 290 -19.12 18.39 13.85
N ILE A 291 -19.22 19.36 14.75
CA ILE A 291 -18.71 19.27 16.13
C ILE A 291 -19.90 19.47 17.07
N ASP A 292 -20.08 18.52 17.99
CA ASP A 292 -21.12 18.57 19.01
C ASP A 292 -20.55 18.06 20.34
N GLU A 293 -20.48 18.92 21.35
CA GLU A 293 -19.93 18.62 22.69
C GLU A 293 -18.59 17.85 22.66
N GLY A 294 -17.66 18.28 21.78
CA GLY A 294 -16.34 17.64 21.59
C GLY A 294 -16.38 16.34 20.79
N ARG A 295 -17.55 15.90 20.34
CA ARG A 295 -17.69 14.82 19.35
C ARG A 295 -17.49 15.38 17.95
N LEU A 296 -16.64 14.71 17.17
CA LEU A 296 -16.32 15.08 15.80
C LEU A 296 -16.94 14.06 14.84
N ALA A 297 -17.81 14.52 13.96
CA ALA A 297 -18.33 13.68 12.88
C ALA A 297 -17.79 14.18 11.53
N LEU A 298 -16.94 13.38 10.90
CA LEU A 298 -16.41 13.67 9.58
C LEU A 298 -17.43 13.33 8.50
N GLN A 299 -17.64 14.25 7.56
CA GLN A 299 -18.62 14.14 6.48
C GLN A 299 -17.96 13.99 5.11
N GLY A 300 -16.65 13.72 5.09
CA GLY A 300 -15.85 13.60 3.89
C GLY A 300 -15.08 14.89 3.58
N ARG A 301 -14.45 14.93 2.40
CA ARG A 301 -13.59 16.05 2.01
C ARG A 301 -14.31 17.03 1.10
N ILE A 302 -14.16 18.31 1.36
CA ILE A 302 -14.75 19.38 0.52
C ILE A 302 -14.19 19.34 -0.91
N ASP A 303 -12.91 19.03 -1.09
CA ASP A 303 -12.28 18.89 -2.39
C ASP A 303 -12.71 17.61 -3.15
N ARG A 304 -13.45 16.73 -2.50
CA ARG A 304 -14.12 15.57 -3.11
C ARG A 304 -15.63 15.79 -3.34
N ILE A 305 -16.10 17.02 -3.16
CA ILE A 305 -17.45 17.44 -3.58
C ILE A 305 -17.37 17.98 -5.00
N VAL A 306 -18.08 17.35 -5.93
CA VAL A 306 -18.11 17.78 -7.33
C VAL A 306 -19.46 18.44 -7.67
N LYS A 307 -19.42 19.48 -8.47
CA LYS A 307 -20.63 20.12 -9.00
C LYS A 307 -21.06 19.43 -10.31
N LEU A 308 -22.20 18.76 -10.27
CA LEU A 308 -22.80 18.08 -11.41
C LEU A 308 -24.21 18.61 -11.64
N ASN A 309 -24.45 19.22 -12.82
CA ASN A 309 -25.79 19.76 -13.17
C ASN A 309 -26.37 20.63 -12.03
N ASP A 310 -25.57 21.59 -11.53
CA ASP A 310 -25.86 22.53 -10.43
C ASP A 310 -26.13 21.92 -9.05
N LYS A 311 -25.90 20.62 -8.88
CA LYS A 311 -25.94 19.95 -7.56
C LYS A 311 -24.50 19.63 -7.09
N ARG A 312 -24.28 19.86 -5.80
CA ARG A 312 -23.06 19.39 -5.12
C ARG A 312 -23.25 17.91 -4.76
N VAL A 313 -22.32 17.07 -5.15
CA VAL A 313 -22.36 15.62 -4.93
C VAL A 313 -21.04 15.19 -4.27
N SER A 314 -21.11 14.56 -3.12
CA SER A 314 -19.95 13.97 -2.46
C SER A 314 -19.59 12.66 -3.16
N LEU A 315 -18.34 12.55 -3.60
CA LEU A 315 -17.81 11.31 -4.18
C LEU A 315 -17.75 10.19 -3.14
N GLU A 316 -17.44 10.53 -1.91
CA GLU A 316 -17.37 9.57 -0.78
C GLU A 316 -18.75 9.02 -0.41
N SER A 317 -19.80 9.84 -0.49
CA SER A 317 -21.18 9.37 -0.28
C SER A 317 -21.62 8.40 -1.39
N ILE A 318 -21.18 8.63 -2.64
CA ILE A 318 -21.42 7.68 -3.73
C ILE A 318 -20.68 6.36 -3.47
N GLU A 319 -19.41 6.44 -3.04
CA GLU A 319 -18.59 5.26 -2.72
C GLU A 319 -19.22 4.44 -1.59
N ALA A 320 -19.64 5.10 -0.50
CA ALA A 320 -20.33 4.45 0.61
C ALA A 320 -21.60 3.72 0.12
N LYS A 321 -22.40 4.38 -0.70
CA LYS A 321 -23.62 3.79 -1.27
C LYS A 321 -23.32 2.60 -2.18
N LEU A 322 -22.30 2.68 -3.02
CA LEU A 322 -21.88 1.56 -3.87
C LEU A 322 -21.44 0.35 -3.05
N LEU A 323 -20.75 0.56 -1.93
CA LEU A 323 -20.31 -0.51 -1.03
C LEU A 323 -21.49 -1.21 -0.31
N GLU A 324 -22.62 -0.52 -0.08
CA GLU A 324 -23.84 -1.11 0.48
C GLU A 324 -24.44 -2.22 -0.41
N SER A 325 -24.07 -2.27 -1.71
CA SER A 325 -24.49 -3.34 -2.61
C SER A 325 -24.10 -4.75 -2.15
N GLY A 326 -23.08 -4.87 -1.28
CA GLY A 326 -22.50 -6.15 -0.88
C GLY A 326 -21.70 -6.87 -1.99
N LEU A 327 -21.53 -6.24 -3.17
CA LEU A 327 -20.83 -6.82 -4.32
C LEU A 327 -19.36 -6.37 -4.42
N LEU A 328 -18.98 -5.33 -3.69
CA LEU A 328 -17.69 -4.69 -3.83
C LEU A 328 -16.82 -4.91 -2.59
N ALA A 329 -15.55 -5.22 -2.79
CA ALA A 329 -14.52 -5.18 -1.76
C ALA A 329 -14.04 -3.75 -1.52
N ASP A 330 -13.94 -2.95 -2.60
CA ASP A 330 -13.52 -1.55 -2.57
C ASP A 330 -14.07 -0.82 -3.81
N CYS A 331 -14.22 0.51 -3.70
CA CYS A 331 -14.52 1.36 -4.84
C CYS A 331 -13.90 2.75 -4.66
N TYR A 332 -13.69 3.45 -5.77
CA TYR A 332 -13.20 4.82 -5.78
C TYR A 332 -13.83 5.61 -6.92
N CYS A 333 -14.39 6.78 -6.60
CA CYS A 333 -15.04 7.68 -7.55
C CYS A 333 -14.20 8.93 -7.77
N ALA A 334 -14.09 9.39 -9.01
CA ALA A 334 -13.49 10.66 -9.34
C ALA A 334 -14.14 11.26 -10.61
N PRO A 335 -13.95 12.59 -10.86
CA PRO A 335 -14.29 13.17 -12.14
C PRO A 335 -13.55 12.46 -13.27
N HIS A 336 -14.27 12.13 -14.34
CA HIS A 336 -13.65 11.50 -15.51
C HIS A 336 -12.73 12.54 -16.20
N PRO A 337 -11.46 12.19 -16.52
CA PRO A 337 -10.49 13.17 -17.05
C PRO A 337 -10.92 13.88 -18.35
N LYS A 338 -11.68 13.17 -19.20
CA LYS A 338 -12.10 13.68 -20.53
C LYS A 338 -13.54 14.17 -20.58
N PHE A 339 -14.39 13.84 -19.61
CA PHE A 339 -15.82 14.14 -19.67
C PHE A 339 -16.31 14.74 -18.36
N LYS A 340 -17.26 15.67 -18.42
CA LYS A 340 -17.91 16.24 -17.21
C LYS A 340 -18.87 15.21 -16.57
N ARG A 341 -18.34 14.11 -16.09
CA ARG A 341 -19.09 13.01 -15.47
C ARG A 341 -18.21 12.35 -14.39
N ILE A 342 -18.81 11.58 -13.49
CA ILE A 342 -18.08 10.77 -12.52
C ILE A 342 -17.79 9.40 -13.13
N ALA A 343 -16.57 8.92 -12.91
CA ALA A 343 -16.15 7.56 -13.15
C ALA A 343 -15.88 6.84 -11.81
N ALA A 344 -16.20 5.55 -11.77
CA ALA A 344 -15.97 4.68 -10.62
C ALA A 344 -15.05 3.51 -11.00
N LEU A 345 -14.00 3.31 -10.23
CA LEU A 345 -13.24 2.06 -10.21
C LEU A 345 -13.90 1.13 -9.19
N LEU A 346 -14.09 -0.13 -9.56
CA LEU A 346 -14.77 -1.13 -8.75
C LEU A 346 -13.88 -2.36 -8.57
N GLN A 347 -13.64 -2.77 -7.33
CA GLN A 347 -13.03 -4.06 -7.00
C GLN A 347 -14.13 -4.98 -6.49
N LEU A 348 -14.43 -6.04 -7.22
CA LEU A 348 -15.45 -7.02 -6.83
C LEU A 348 -14.95 -7.85 -5.63
N ASN A 349 -15.86 -8.20 -4.74
CA ASN A 349 -15.66 -9.24 -3.73
C ASN A 349 -16.11 -10.62 -4.27
N GLY A 350 -16.10 -11.65 -3.44
CA GLY A 350 -16.51 -13.01 -3.83
C GLY A 350 -17.93 -13.09 -4.37
N GLU A 351 -18.88 -12.40 -3.75
CA GLU A 351 -20.29 -12.35 -4.20
C GLU A 351 -20.43 -11.54 -5.50
N GLY A 352 -19.73 -10.42 -5.61
CA GLY A 352 -19.68 -9.64 -6.83
C GLY A 352 -19.11 -10.44 -8.00
N LEU A 353 -18.06 -11.24 -7.76
CA LEU A 353 -17.48 -12.10 -8.78
C LEU A 353 -18.45 -13.22 -9.21
N LYS A 354 -19.13 -13.88 -8.25
CA LYS A 354 -20.17 -14.87 -8.56
C LYS A 354 -21.27 -14.25 -9.42
N LYS A 355 -21.71 -13.04 -9.08
CA LYS A 355 -22.73 -12.32 -9.81
C LYS A 355 -22.26 -11.90 -11.20
N PHE A 356 -21.03 -11.39 -11.30
CA PHE A 356 -20.40 -11.04 -12.57
C PHE A 356 -20.34 -12.24 -13.54
N ARG A 357 -19.97 -13.44 -13.05
CA ARG A 357 -19.99 -14.68 -13.84
C ARG A 357 -21.38 -15.01 -14.40
N LYS A 358 -22.43 -14.61 -13.69
CA LYS A 358 -23.82 -14.96 -14.01
C LYS A 358 -24.49 -13.97 -14.97
N ILE A 359 -24.26 -12.67 -14.77
CA ILE A 359 -24.99 -11.59 -15.49
C ILE A 359 -24.06 -10.60 -16.23
N GLY A 360 -22.75 -10.82 -16.19
CA GLY A 360 -21.75 -9.98 -16.83
C GLY A 360 -21.63 -8.57 -16.26
N LYS A 361 -20.73 -7.76 -16.84
CA LYS A 361 -20.50 -6.37 -16.42
C LYS A 361 -21.77 -5.52 -16.52
N LYS A 362 -22.51 -5.65 -17.63
CA LYS A 362 -23.74 -4.87 -17.85
C LYS A 362 -24.77 -5.10 -16.74
N GLY A 363 -24.95 -6.36 -16.32
CA GLY A 363 -25.90 -6.71 -15.26
C GLY A 363 -25.46 -6.15 -13.90
N VAL A 364 -24.20 -6.33 -13.51
CA VAL A 364 -23.66 -5.79 -12.25
C VAL A 364 -23.78 -4.26 -12.24
N VAL A 365 -23.38 -3.58 -13.32
CA VAL A 365 -23.45 -2.12 -13.41
C VAL A 365 -24.91 -1.61 -13.39
N ALA A 366 -25.85 -2.36 -13.97
CA ALA A 366 -27.28 -1.98 -13.91
C ALA A 366 -27.79 -1.98 -12.48
N GLU A 367 -27.43 -2.97 -11.65
CA GLU A 367 -27.81 -3.01 -10.23
C GLU A 367 -27.18 -1.89 -9.42
N LEU A 368 -25.89 -1.62 -9.62
CA LEU A 368 -25.21 -0.51 -8.96
C LEU A 368 -25.82 0.85 -9.35
N LYS A 369 -26.24 1.03 -10.59
CA LYS A 369 -26.95 2.23 -11.04
C LYS A 369 -28.33 2.35 -10.40
N GLU A 370 -29.06 1.26 -10.26
CA GLU A 370 -30.38 1.28 -9.62
C GLU A 370 -30.25 1.66 -8.13
N LEU A 371 -29.21 1.15 -7.43
CA LEU A 371 -28.90 1.53 -6.04
C LEU A 371 -28.62 3.04 -5.89
N LEU A 372 -27.94 3.64 -6.86
CA LEU A 372 -27.62 5.08 -6.86
C LEU A 372 -28.77 5.98 -7.29
N LYS A 373 -29.82 5.44 -7.90
CA LYS A 373 -30.86 6.20 -8.63
C LYS A 373 -31.61 7.19 -7.77
N LEU A 374 -31.99 6.80 -6.56
CA LEU A 374 -32.81 7.63 -5.65
C LEU A 374 -32.04 8.87 -5.15
N GLU A 375 -30.81 8.66 -4.68
CA GLU A 375 -30.01 9.71 -4.01
C GLU A 375 -29.13 10.49 -5.01
N PHE A 376 -28.49 9.77 -5.94
CA PHE A 376 -27.46 10.32 -6.81
C PHE A 376 -27.89 10.38 -8.28
N LYS A 377 -29.12 9.96 -8.60
CA LYS A 377 -29.64 9.87 -9.98
C LYS A 377 -28.63 9.14 -10.87
N ASN A 378 -28.31 9.66 -12.02
CA ASN A 378 -27.33 9.07 -12.94
C ASN A 378 -25.97 9.81 -12.88
N SER A 379 -25.46 10.16 -11.71
CA SER A 379 -24.22 10.91 -11.55
C SER A 379 -23.00 10.13 -12.03
N VAL A 380 -22.93 8.81 -11.74
CA VAL A 380 -21.85 7.94 -12.21
C VAL A 380 -22.21 7.36 -13.58
N ARG A 381 -21.35 7.59 -14.57
CA ARG A 381 -21.56 7.12 -15.94
C ARG A 381 -20.57 6.04 -16.37
N TYR A 382 -19.36 6.08 -15.85
CA TYR A 382 -18.27 5.18 -16.22
C TYR A 382 -17.95 4.26 -15.06
N PHE A 383 -17.94 2.97 -15.32
CA PHE A 383 -17.62 1.94 -14.34
C PHE A 383 -16.52 1.06 -14.91
N LYS A 384 -15.38 0.99 -14.22
CA LYS A 384 -14.25 0.13 -14.57
C LYS A 384 -14.02 -0.87 -13.46
N ILE A 385 -14.06 -2.16 -13.78
CA ILE A 385 -13.71 -3.22 -12.82
C ILE A 385 -12.19 -3.38 -12.84
N VAL A 386 -11.59 -3.38 -11.66
CA VAL A 386 -10.15 -3.57 -11.44
C VAL A 386 -9.90 -4.82 -10.61
N LYS A 387 -8.73 -5.46 -10.79
CA LYS A 387 -8.31 -6.63 -10.00
C LYS A 387 -8.06 -6.25 -8.55
N LYS A 388 -7.34 -5.17 -8.34
CA LYS A 388 -6.99 -4.60 -7.04
C LYS A 388 -7.04 -3.08 -7.14
N MET A 389 -7.57 -2.43 -6.10
CA MET A 389 -7.58 -0.98 -6.05
C MET A 389 -6.16 -0.45 -5.88
N PRO A 390 -5.66 0.48 -6.72
CA PRO A 390 -4.30 1.01 -6.64
C PRO A 390 -4.20 2.04 -5.51
N ARG A 391 -4.20 1.57 -4.27
CA ARG A 391 -3.98 2.36 -3.07
C ARG A 391 -2.53 2.21 -2.63
N ASN A 392 -1.94 3.29 -2.14
CA ASN A 392 -0.62 3.24 -1.53
C ASN A 392 -0.66 2.50 -0.17
N GLN A 393 0.51 2.31 0.47
CA GLN A 393 0.62 1.62 1.76
C GLN A 393 -0.24 2.26 2.88
N GLN A 394 -0.58 3.54 2.75
CA GLN A 394 -1.46 4.27 3.68
C GLN A 394 -2.95 4.10 3.35
N GLY A 395 -3.30 3.35 2.32
CA GLY A 395 -4.67 3.23 1.83
C GLY A 395 -5.18 4.44 1.04
N LYS A 396 -4.32 5.44 0.77
CA LYS A 396 -4.68 6.63 0.00
C LYS A 396 -4.63 6.36 -1.50
N PHE A 397 -5.47 7.09 -2.23
CA PHE A 397 -5.58 7.01 -3.69
C PHE A 397 -4.92 8.24 -4.34
N GLU A 398 -3.99 8.02 -5.26
CA GLU A 398 -3.39 9.12 -6.04
C GLU A 398 -4.19 9.36 -7.33
N LYS A 399 -4.33 10.62 -7.73
CA LYS A 399 -5.09 10.98 -8.94
C LYS A 399 -4.51 10.34 -10.20
N SER A 400 -3.20 10.30 -10.33
CA SER A 400 -2.50 9.66 -11.44
C SER A 400 -2.82 8.16 -11.53
N GLU A 401 -2.88 7.49 -10.39
CA GLU A 401 -3.22 6.06 -10.33
C GLU A 401 -4.68 5.80 -10.75
N PHE A 402 -5.59 6.72 -10.45
CA PHE A 402 -6.97 6.64 -10.94
C PHE A 402 -7.03 6.72 -12.46
N GLU A 403 -6.35 7.69 -13.05
CA GLU A 403 -6.35 7.89 -14.50
C GLU A 403 -5.71 6.68 -15.20
N ASN A 404 -4.57 6.20 -14.69
CA ASN A 404 -3.90 5.01 -15.19
C ASN A 404 -4.84 3.79 -15.13
N ALA A 405 -5.46 3.53 -13.97
CA ALA A 405 -6.36 2.39 -13.80
C ALA A 405 -7.63 2.50 -14.66
N LEU A 406 -8.17 3.71 -14.84
CA LEU A 406 -9.37 3.95 -15.65
C LEU A 406 -9.14 3.61 -17.13
N PHE A 407 -7.98 3.96 -17.67
CA PHE A 407 -7.62 3.76 -19.07
C PHE A 407 -6.78 2.50 -19.33
N ALA A 408 -6.36 1.79 -18.29
CA ALA A 408 -5.62 0.55 -18.45
C ALA A 408 -6.44 -0.50 -19.19
N SER A 409 -5.79 -1.21 -20.11
CA SER A 409 -6.28 -2.47 -20.68
C SER A 409 -5.50 -3.62 -20.02
N PRO A 410 -5.97 -4.12 -18.86
CA PRO A 410 -5.21 -5.09 -18.10
C PRO A 410 -5.11 -6.41 -18.85
N LYS A 411 -3.91 -7.01 -18.83
CA LYS A 411 -3.64 -8.35 -19.31
C LYS A 411 -3.52 -9.33 -18.13
N PRO A 412 -3.65 -10.65 -18.35
CA PRO A 412 -3.31 -11.64 -17.33
C PRO A 412 -1.84 -11.49 -16.90
N VAL A 413 -1.57 -11.61 -15.60
CA VAL A 413 -0.20 -11.65 -15.09
C VAL A 413 0.20 -13.11 -14.95
N TRP A 414 1.13 -13.54 -15.78
CA TRP A 414 1.60 -14.91 -15.84
C TRP A 414 2.78 -15.14 -14.88
N SER A 415 2.76 -16.29 -14.20
CA SER A 415 3.86 -16.83 -13.40
C SER A 415 4.17 -18.24 -13.89
N GLY A 416 5.45 -18.58 -14.03
CA GLY A 416 5.85 -19.90 -14.52
C GLY A 416 7.18 -19.84 -15.29
N GLY A 417 7.48 -20.93 -16.00
CA GLY A 417 8.73 -21.05 -16.77
C GLY A 417 8.95 -22.45 -17.32
N ALA A 418 10.21 -22.78 -17.62
CA ALA A 418 10.61 -24.10 -18.06
C ALA A 418 10.41 -25.16 -16.96
N VAL A 419 9.99 -26.36 -17.35
CA VAL A 419 9.80 -27.49 -16.45
C VAL A 419 11.00 -28.44 -16.62
N ASN A 420 11.72 -28.74 -15.54
CA ASN A 420 12.84 -29.69 -15.56
C ASN A 420 12.35 -31.15 -15.62
N GLU A 421 13.28 -32.10 -15.82
CA GLU A 421 12.99 -33.54 -15.87
C GLU A 421 12.29 -34.10 -14.61
N ALA A 422 12.47 -33.43 -13.46
CA ALA A 422 11.79 -33.78 -12.20
C ALA A 422 10.38 -33.15 -12.06
N GLY A 423 9.87 -32.46 -13.09
CA GLY A 423 8.56 -31.83 -13.09
C GLY A 423 8.47 -30.55 -12.26
N LYS A 424 9.59 -29.95 -11.82
CA LYS A 424 9.63 -28.68 -11.08
C LYS A 424 9.77 -27.49 -12.05
N ILE A 425 8.96 -26.46 -11.82
CA ILE A 425 9.04 -25.20 -12.56
C ILE A 425 10.30 -24.44 -12.13
N CYS A 426 11.18 -24.12 -13.07
CA CYS A 426 12.25 -23.18 -12.85
C CYS A 426 11.65 -21.78 -12.98
N SER A 427 11.41 -21.10 -11.84
CA SER A 427 10.66 -19.85 -11.79
C SER A 427 11.40 -18.69 -12.45
N GLY A 428 10.74 -18.07 -13.43
CA GLY A 428 11.04 -16.74 -13.95
C GLY A 428 9.74 -15.95 -14.06
N GLN A 429 9.72 -14.69 -13.62
CA GLN A 429 8.62 -13.77 -13.93
C GLN A 429 8.82 -13.22 -15.34
N ILE A 430 7.85 -13.40 -16.22
CA ILE A 430 7.81 -12.67 -17.49
C ILE A 430 7.23 -11.29 -17.21
N CYS A 431 8.06 -10.25 -17.18
CA CYS A 431 7.62 -8.87 -17.16
C CYS A 431 7.06 -8.46 -18.53
N GLN A 432 5.86 -7.88 -18.55
CA GLN A 432 5.06 -7.52 -19.73
C GLN A 432 5.55 -6.29 -20.50
N ASN A 433 6.79 -5.89 -20.42
CA ASN A 433 7.33 -4.81 -21.27
C ASN A 433 8.68 -5.26 -21.79
N GLY A 434 8.77 -5.64 -23.04
CA GLY A 434 9.95 -6.06 -23.82
C GLY A 434 11.31 -5.40 -23.52
N GLN A 435 11.64 -5.17 -22.27
CA GLN A 435 12.92 -4.70 -21.76
C GLN A 435 13.61 -5.82 -21.00
N ASN A 436 14.69 -6.27 -21.60
CA ASN A 436 15.83 -7.03 -21.13
C ASN A 436 15.71 -7.92 -19.88
N LEU A 437 15.81 -9.21 -20.12
CA LEU A 437 16.02 -10.31 -19.16
C LEU A 437 17.23 -10.11 -18.20
N GLU A 438 18.11 -9.17 -18.44
CA GLU A 438 19.35 -8.99 -17.68
C GLU A 438 19.17 -8.37 -16.29
N SER A 439 18.11 -7.62 -16.04
CA SER A 439 17.88 -6.97 -14.74
C SER A 439 17.17 -7.84 -13.69
N ALA A 440 16.60 -8.98 -14.05
CA ALA A 440 15.93 -9.91 -13.13
C ALA A 440 16.88 -10.95 -12.50
N LEU A 441 18.14 -10.97 -12.88
CA LEU A 441 19.14 -11.97 -12.45
C LEU A 441 19.94 -11.59 -11.20
N SER A 442 19.65 -10.46 -10.53
CA SER A 442 20.41 -9.97 -9.37
C SER A 442 19.87 -10.34 -8.00
N CYS A 443 18.86 -11.22 -7.88
CA CYS A 443 18.40 -11.67 -6.56
C CYS A 443 19.01 -13.05 -6.23
N GLY A 444 20.07 -13.02 -5.43
CA GLY A 444 20.80 -14.21 -5.01
C GLY A 444 19.97 -15.12 -4.14
N THR A 445 19.71 -16.33 -4.61
CA THR A 445 19.70 -17.59 -3.84
C THR A 445 19.63 -18.75 -4.83
N ASN A 446 20.56 -19.70 -4.73
CA ASN A 446 20.70 -21.03 -5.31
C ASN A 446 19.47 -21.64 -6.03
N ALA A 447 19.11 -21.10 -7.20
CA ALA A 447 18.29 -21.76 -8.18
C ALA A 447 19.17 -21.97 -9.43
N SER A 448 19.30 -23.23 -9.88
CA SER A 448 19.97 -23.57 -11.13
C SER A 448 19.30 -22.84 -12.28
N CYS A 449 19.86 -21.71 -12.67
CA CYS A 449 19.41 -20.91 -13.81
C CYS A 449 19.50 -21.73 -15.09
N VAL A 450 18.48 -21.62 -15.93
CA VAL A 450 18.51 -22.05 -17.33
C VAL A 450 19.74 -21.39 -17.97
N LYS A 451 20.70 -22.19 -18.45
CA LYS A 451 21.93 -21.70 -19.06
C LYS A 451 21.69 -21.46 -20.53
N PHE A 452 21.98 -20.25 -20.98
CA PHE A 452 22.23 -19.94 -22.38
C PHE A 452 23.70 -20.19 -22.69
N ASP A 453 24.02 -20.59 -23.89
CA ASP A 453 25.40 -20.57 -24.36
C ASP A 453 25.87 -19.13 -24.62
N ALA A 454 27.16 -18.97 -24.90
CA ALA A 454 27.79 -17.67 -25.17
C ALA A 454 27.23 -16.93 -26.40
N ASN A 455 26.36 -17.56 -27.19
CA ASN A 455 25.72 -17.04 -28.39
C ASN A 455 24.22 -16.78 -28.20
N GLY A 456 23.68 -17.03 -26.98
CA GLY A 456 22.26 -16.87 -26.68
C GLY A 456 21.38 -18.01 -27.20
N GLU A 457 21.97 -19.16 -27.58
CA GLU A 457 21.22 -20.36 -27.94
C GLU A 457 20.95 -21.26 -26.74
N TRP A 458 19.75 -21.88 -26.70
CA TRP A 458 19.31 -22.75 -25.64
C TRP A 458 20.14 -24.03 -25.57
N LEU A 459 20.68 -24.33 -24.38
CA LEU A 459 21.28 -25.64 -24.15
C LEU A 459 20.17 -26.70 -24.11
N ASP A 460 20.26 -27.69 -24.98
CA ASP A 460 19.34 -28.82 -25.17
C ASP A 460 18.91 -29.47 -23.84
N GLY A 461 17.59 -29.55 -23.59
CA GLY A 461 17.02 -30.33 -22.50
C GLY A 461 15.66 -29.91 -21.99
N ALA A 462 15.29 -28.64 -21.93
CA ALA A 462 13.99 -28.22 -21.41
C ALA A 462 13.00 -27.91 -22.54
N GLN A 463 12.21 -28.87 -22.92
CA GLN A 463 11.26 -28.70 -24.03
C GLN A 463 9.85 -28.38 -23.59
N LYS A 464 9.58 -28.34 -22.27
CA LYS A 464 8.25 -28.11 -21.71
C LYS A 464 8.19 -26.87 -20.84
N TYR A 465 7.14 -26.10 -21.02
CA TYR A 465 6.89 -24.84 -20.29
C TYR A 465 5.53 -24.88 -19.64
N GLU A 466 5.43 -24.26 -18.46
CA GLU A 466 4.19 -24.13 -17.72
C GLU A 466 4.03 -22.74 -17.14
N PHE A 467 2.90 -22.09 -17.41
CA PHE A 467 2.53 -20.77 -16.90
C PHE A 467 1.15 -20.79 -16.31
N SER A 468 0.93 -20.01 -15.24
CA SER A 468 -0.36 -19.88 -14.59
C SER A 468 -0.74 -18.41 -14.38
N ALA A 469 -2.01 -18.09 -14.55
CA ALA A 469 -2.56 -16.77 -14.25
C ALA A 469 -4.01 -16.89 -13.76
N ILE A 470 -4.45 -15.90 -12.97
CA ILE A 470 -5.87 -15.74 -12.64
C ILE A 470 -6.53 -14.86 -13.71
N MET A 471 -7.60 -15.36 -14.29
CA MET A 471 -8.41 -14.64 -15.29
C MET A 471 -9.33 -13.65 -14.57
N HIS A 472 -8.81 -12.48 -14.16
CA HIS A 472 -9.55 -11.53 -13.34
C HIS A 472 -10.68 -10.83 -14.13
N ALA A 473 -11.76 -10.45 -13.42
CA ALA A 473 -12.97 -9.88 -14.03
C ALA A 473 -12.78 -8.53 -14.74
N GLY A 474 -11.67 -7.84 -14.49
CA GLY A 474 -11.33 -6.58 -15.15
C GLY A 474 -10.67 -6.74 -16.53
N LEU A 475 -10.47 -7.96 -17.05
CA LEU A 475 -9.96 -8.16 -18.40
C LEU A 475 -10.97 -7.62 -19.43
N GLU A 476 -10.48 -6.81 -20.35
CA GLU A 476 -11.31 -6.12 -21.35
C GLU A 476 -12.10 -7.08 -22.25
N ILE A 477 -11.57 -8.28 -22.47
CA ILE A 477 -12.23 -9.31 -23.26
C ILE A 477 -13.61 -9.70 -22.71
N TYR A 478 -13.80 -9.63 -21.39
CA TYR A 478 -15.10 -9.91 -20.78
C TYR A 478 -16.11 -8.77 -20.94
N GLU A 479 -15.69 -7.61 -21.41
CA GLU A 479 -16.58 -6.48 -21.72
C GLU A 479 -17.12 -6.55 -23.14
N SER A 480 -16.31 -7.06 -24.07
CA SER A 480 -16.59 -7.06 -25.52
C SER A 480 -17.12 -8.40 -26.03
N HIS A 481 -16.74 -9.51 -25.41
CA HIS A 481 -17.11 -10.85 -25.85
C HIS A 481 -18.12 -11.50 -24.91
N PHE A 482 -19.28 -11.86 -25.42
CA PHE A 482 -20.43 -12.37 -24.66
C PHE A 482 -20.81 -11.51 -23.45
N PRO A 483 -21.29 -10.27 -23.64
CA PRO A 483 -21.49 -9.30 -22.54
C PRO A 483 -22.36 -9.77 -21.37
N ASN A 484 -23.29 -10.73 -21.61
CA ASN A 484 -24.16 -11.30 -20.57
C ASN A 484 -23.67 -12.67 -20.05
N LEU A 485 -22.67 -13.26 -20.68
CA LEU A 485 -22.06 -14.53 -20.29
C LEU A 485 -20.54 -14.42 -20.46
N PRO A 486 -19.83 -13.83 -19.51
CA PRO A 486 -18.40 -13.57 -19.65
C PRO A 486 -17.60 -14.87 -19.67
N LEU A 487 -17.05 -15.18 -20.83
CA LEU A 487 -16.21 -16.34 -21.10
C LEU A 487 -14.93 -15.90 -21.78
N LEU A 488 -13.82 -16.59 -21.51
CA LEU A 488 -12.59 -16.41 -22.26
C LEU A 488 -12.75 -17.10 -23.64
N PRO A 489 -12.72 -16.34 -24.75
CA PRO A 489 -12.85 -16.93 -26.07
C PRO A 489 -11.72 -17.91 -26.39
N GLY A 490 -12.02 -18.90 -27.22
CA GLY A 490 -11.01 -19.89 -27.64
C GLY A 490 -9.83 -19.26 -28.37
N PHE A 491 -10.06 -18.24 -29.22
CA PHE A 491 -8.98 -17.55 -29.91
C PHE A 491 -8.02 -16.84 -28.94
N MET A 492 -8.53 -16.22 -27.85
CA MET A 492 -7.69 -15.62 -26.81
C MET A 492 -6.87 -16.65 -26.04
N GLN A 493 -7.38 -17.87 -25.88
CA GLN A 493 -6.61 -18.95 -25.27
C GLN A 493 -5.40 -19.31 -26.15
N LEU A 494 -5.58 -19.30 -27.48
CA LEU A 494 -4.48 -19.48 -28.45
C LEU A 494 -3.49 -18.31 -28.43
N ASP A 495 -4.00 -17.07 -28.41
CA ASP A 495 -3.16 -15.87 -28.32
C ASP A 495 -2.25 -15.91 -27.10
N TYR A 496 -2.77 -16.36 -25.94
CA TYR A 496 -1.94 -16.53 -24.75
C TYR A 496 -0.89 -17.63 -24.92
N VAL A 497 -1.20 -18.74 -25.59
CA VAL A 497 -0.20 -19.78 -25.88
C VAL A 497 0.91 -19.21 -26.74
N PHE A 498 0.57 -18.47 -27.81
CA PHE A 498 1.56 -17.90 -28.73
C PHE A 498 2.35 -16.75 -28.09
N GLU A 499 1.70 -15.88 -27.30
CA GLU A 499 2.38 -14.80 -26.55
C GLU A 499 3.42 -15.38 -25.57
N LEU A 500 3.03 -16.43 -24.82
CA LEU A 500 3.93 -17.10 -23.87
C LEU A 500 5.06 -17.86 -24.57
N ALA A 501 4.77 -18.57 -25.66
CA ALA A 501 5.78 -19.28 -26.46
C ALA A 501 6.79 -18.32 -27.07
N SER A 502 6.35 -17.20 -27.63
CA SER A 502 7.21 -16.13 -28.12
C SER A 502 8.05 -15.53 -27.01
N GLY A 503 7.45 -15.32 -25.81
CA GLY A 503 8.14 -14.78 -24.64
C GLY A 503 9.27 -15.66 -24.09
N VAL A 504 9.30 -16.96 -24.42
CA VAL A 504 10.39 -17.89 -24.09
C VAL A 504 11.29 -18.20 -25.29
N GLY A 505 11.22 -17.42 -26.36
CA GLY A 505 12.11 -17.52 -27.51
C GLY A 505 11.69 -18.56 -28.57
N ILE A 506 10.48 -19.13 -28.48
CA ILE A 506 9.98 -19.98 -29.56
C ILE A 506 9.41 -19.09 -30.67
N ASP A 507 10.00 -19.16 -31.86
CA ASP A 507 9.47 -18.44 -32.99
C ASP A 507 8.13 -19.05 -33.44
N VAL A 508 7.07 -18.26 -33.30
CA VAL A 508 5.69 -18.61 -33.68
C VAL A 508 5.21 -17.79 -34.89
N SER A 509 6.06 -16.96 -35.50
CA SER A 509 5.67 -16.08 -36.61
C SER A 509 5.24 -16.86 -37.87
N GLY A 510 5.77 -18.09 -38.03
CA GLY A 510 5.39 -19.02 -39.09
C GLY A 510 4.16 -19.86 -38.83
N ALA A 511 3.55 -19.75 -37.64
CA ALA A 511 2.41 -20.59 -37.25
C ALA A 511 1.16 -20.24 -38.08
N SER A 512 0.93 -21.02 -39.13
CA SER A 512 -0.17 -20.79 -40.09
C SER A 512 -1.38 -21.71 -39.91
N THR A 513 -1.20 -22.81 -39.17
CA THR A 513 -2.22 -23.84 -39.02
C THR A 513 -2.24 -24.39 -37.60
N VAL A 514 -3.41 -24.44 -37.00
CA VAL A 514 -3.65 -25.09 -35.70
C VAL A 514 -4.44 -26.38 -35.96
N GLU A 515 -3.89 -27.50 -35.51
CA GLU A 515 -4.43 -28.84 -35.69
C GLU A 515 -4.95 -29.39 -34.36
N ASN A 516 -5.95 -30.29 -34.45
CA ASN A 516 -6.54 -31.02 -33.32
C ASN A 516 -6.97 -30.10 -32.16
N LEU A 517 -7.39 -28.86 -32.51
CA LEU A 517 -7.87 -27.90 -31.53
C LEU A 517 -9.19 -28.34 -30.93
N LYS A 518 -9.25 -28.43 -29.61
CA LYS A 518 -10.44 -28.77 -28.83
C LYS A 518 -10.60 -27.83 -27.66
N PHE A 519 -11.83 -27.29 -27.49
CA PHE A 519 -12.26 -26.55 -26.30
C PHE A 519 -13.28 -27.41 -25.56
N MET A 520 -12.93 -27.85 -24.34
CA MET A 520 -13.70 -28.82 -23.57
C MET A 520 -14.39 -28.20 -22.36
N LYS A 521 -13.88 -27.07 -21.86
CA LYS A 521 -14.41 -26.39 -20.68
C LYS A 521 -14.30 -24.89 -20.83
N PHE A 522 -15.30 -24.17 -20.33
CA PHE A 522 -15.32 -22.70 -20.33
C PHE A 522 -14.37 -22.17 -19.25
N VAL A 523 -13.60 -21.15 -19.60
CA VAL A 523 -12.79 -20.36 -18.68
C VAL A 523 -13.53 -19.07 -18.36
N ARG A 524 -13.78 -18.81 -17.08
CA ARG A 524 -14.62 -17.72 -16.60
C ARG A 524 -13.81 -16.71 -15.78
N PRO A 525 -14.33 -15.51 -15.55
CA PRO A 525 -13.70 -14.54 -14.65
C PRO A 525 -13.43 -15.14 -13.27
N GLY A 526 -12.21 -15.00 -12.78
CA GLY A 526 -11.74 -15.54 -11.49
C GLY A 526 -11.22 -16.97 -11.55
N ASP A 527 -11.26 -17.66 -12.70
CA ASP A 527 -10.66 -18.98 -12.84
C ASP A 527 -9.13 -18.89 -12.92
N ALA A 528 -8.46 -19.90 -12.35
CA ALA A 528 -7.04 -20.10 -12.55
C ALA A 528 -6.83 -20.84 -13.88
N LEU A 529 -6.14 -20.17 -14.82
CA LEU A 529 -5.78 -20.76 -16.11
C LEU A 529 -4.30 -21.12 -16.08
N ARG A 530 -4.01 -22.40 -16.34
CA ARG A 530 -2.66 -22.93 -16.49
C ARG A 530 -2.45 -23.32 -17.95
N VAL A 531 -1.37 -22.84 -18.55
CA VAL A 531 -0.96 -23.05 -19.93
C VAL A 531 0.32 -23.87 -19.93
N CYS A 532 0.27 -25.07 -20.54
CA CYS A 532 1.41 -25.95 -20.73
C CYS A 532 1.68 -26.08 -22.21
N PHE A 533 2.95 -25.95 -22.64
CA PHE A 533 3.32 -26.18 -24.03
C PHE A 533 4.75 -26.74 -24.18
N GLU A 534 4.99 -27.37 -25.32
CA GLU A 534 6.30 -27.89 -25.70
C GLU A 534 6.51 -27.78 -27.22
N LYS A 535 7.75 -27.51 -27.65
CA LYS A 535 8.15 -27.57 -29.07
C LYS A 535 8.72 -28.97 -29.37
N ARG A 536 8.13 -29.65 -30.35
CA ARG A 536 8.58 -30.98 -30.77
C ARG A 536 8.34 -31.19 -32.26
N GLY A 537 9.38 -31.58 -33.00
CA GLY A 537 9.28 -31.91 -34.43
C GLY A 537 8.69 -30.80 -35.31
N GLY A 538 9.10 -29.53 -35.11
CA GLY A 538 8.59 -28.37 -35.86
C GLY A 538 7.16 -27.98 -35.52
N LYS A 539 6.58 -28.51 -34.44
CA LYS A 539 5.22 -28.18 -33.97
C LYS A 539 5.25 -27.73 -32.51
N LEU A 540 4.36 -26.81 -32.15
CA LEU A 540 4.06 -26.41 -30.78
C LEU A 540 2.85 -27.18 -30.29
N TYR A 541 3.03 -28.09 -29.35
CA TYR A 541 1.94 -28.81 -28.67
C TYR A 541 1.54 -28.02 -27.42
N PHE A 542 0.24 -27.89 -27.14
CA PHE A 542 -0.24 -27.17 -25.98
C PHE A 542 -1.48 -27.80 -25.33
N GLU A 543 -1.54 -27.62 -24.02
CA GLU A 543 -2.70 -28.00 -23.18
C GLU A 543 -2.98 -26.89 -22.19
N LEU A 544 -4.24 -26.54 -22.01
CA LEU A 544 -4.68 -25.56 -21.01
C LEU A 544 -5.56 -26.25 -19.98
N PHE A 545 -5.39 -25.80 -18.74
CA PHE A 545 -6.12 -26.32 -17.59
C PHE A 545 -6.83 -25.18 -16.88
N CYS A 546 -8.11 -25.33 -16.62
CA CYS A 546 -8.95 -24.40 -15.87
C CYS A 546 -9.25 -24.99 -14.50
N ASN A 547 -8.75 -24.35 -13.42
CA ASN A 547 -8.90 -24.85 -12.05
C ASN A 547 -8.45 -26.32 -11.89
N GLY A 548 -7.36 -26.68 -12.56
CA GLY A 548 -6.78 -28.04 -12.53
C GLY A 548 -7.35 -29.03 -13.54
N GLU A 549 -8.49 -28.75 -14.18
CA GLU A 549 -9.09 -29.61 -15.19
C GLU A 549 -8.74 -29.15 -16.62
N LYS A 550 -8.42 -30.09 -17.52
CA LYS A 550 -8.10 -29.77 -18.90
C LYS A 550 -9.27 -29.08 -19.59
N CYS A 551 -9.03 -27.87 -20.10
CA CYS A 551 -10.05 -27.06 -20.75
C CYS A 551 -9.83 -26.88 -22.26
N SER A 552 -8.56 -26.95 -22.73
CA SER A 552 -8.23 -26.84 -24.15
C SER A 552 -6.99 -27.64 -24.49
N THR A 553 -6.88 -28.06 -25.72
CA THR A 553 -5.69 -28.72 -26.27
C THR A 553 -5.58 -28.49 -27.76
N GLY A 554 -4.37 -28.56 -28.30
CA GLY A 554 -4.10 -28.44 -29.72
C GLY A 554 -2.61 -28.51 -30.04
N ARG A 555 -2.30 -28.32 -31.33
CA ARG A 555 -0.92 -28.16 -31.80
C ARG A 555 -0.87 -27.20 -32.98
N ALA A 556 0.17 -26.40 -33.09
CA ALA A 556 0.41 -25.49 -34.19
C ALA A 556 1.66 -25.93 -34.96
N ALA A 557 1.62 -25.87 -36.28
CA ALA A 557 2.82 -25.98 -37.13
C ALA A 557 3.58 -24.65 -37.03
N LEU A 558 4.88 -24.72 -36.70
CA LEU A 558 5.79 -23.57 -36.57
C LEU A 558 6.57 -23.33 -37.85
#